data_e2aaf47582ca76c6f03542107872c321
#
_entry.id   e2aaf47582ca76c6f03542107872c321
#
_cell.length_a   1.000
_cell.length_b   1.000
_cell.length_c   1.000
_cell.angle_alpha   90.00
_cell.angle_beta   90.00
_cell.angle_gamma   90.00
#
_symmetry.space_group_name_H-M   'P 1'
#
loop_
_entity.id
_entity.type
_entity.pdbx_description
1 polymer ?
#
loop_
_entity_poly.entity_id
_entity_poly.type
_entity_poly.pdbx_seq_one_letter_code
_entity_poly.pdbx_strand_id
1 'polypeptide(L)'
;MEQKFNKETLCVQAGWTPKKGEPRVLPIYQSTTFKYDTSEQMARLFDLEDSGYFYTRLQNPTNDAVAAKIAALEGGVGAMLTSSGQAANFYAVFAEFNLQMQQNSD
;
A
#
# COMPACT_ATOMS: atom_id res chain seq x y z
N MET A 1 -20.04 13.10 -5.38
CA MET A 1 -19.67 13.03 -6.82
C MET A 1 -18.17 12.91 -6.94
N GLU A 2 -17.70 11.81 -7.49
CA GLU A 2 -16.26 11.60 -7.66
C GLU A 2 -15.75 12.50 -8.79
N GLN A 3 -14.74 13.30 -8.47
CA GLN A 3 -14.04 14.06 -9.51
C GLN A 3 -13.11 13.13 -10.28
N LYS A 4 -13.29 13.09 -11.60
CA LYS A 4 -12.34 12.39 -12.46
C LYS A 4 -11.26 13.37 -12.88
N PHE A 5 -10.03 13.09 -12.47
CA PHE A 5 -8.87 13.90 -12.86
C PHE A 5 -8.23 13.33 -14.11
N ASN A 6 -7.63 14.20 -14.90
CA ASN A 6 -6.78 13.78 -16.02
C ASN A 6 -5.53 13.09 -15.49
N LYS A 7 -4.85 12.32 -16.36
CA LYS A 7 -3.64 11.59 -15.97
C LYS A 7 -2.55 12.51 -15.42
N GLU A 8 -2.39 13.69 -16.00
CA GLU A 8 -1.40 14.66 -15.54
C GLU A 8 -1.67 15.09 -14.09
N THR A 9 -2.92 15.32 -13.74
CA THR A 9 -3.31 15.66 -12.38
C THR A 9 -3.09 14.49 -11.43
N LEU A 10 -3.41 13.26 -11.86
CA LEU A 10 -3.18 12.07 -11.06
C LEU A 10 -1.70 11.84 -10.76
N CYS A 11 -0.81 12.14 -11.72
CA CYS A 11 0.64 12.02 -11.51
C CYS A 11 1.11 12.87 -10.33
N VAL A 12 0.46 14.01 -10.10
CA VAL A 12 0.85 14.94 -9.03
C VAL A 12 0.07 14.67 -7.74
N GLN A 13 -1.23 14.40 -7.83
CA GLN A 13 -2.12 14.43 -6.67
C GLN A 13 -2.56 13.06 -6.16
N ALA A 14 -2.52 12.02 -6.97
CA ALA A 14 -3.01 10.71 -6.53
C ALA A 14 -2.11 10.10 -5.47
N GLY A 15 -2.70 9.31 -4.58
CA GLY A 15 -1.97 8.54 -3.57
C GLY A 15 -1.74 9.24 -2.25
N TRP A 16 -1.89 10.58 -2.19
CA TRP A 16 -1.70 11.32 -0.95
C TRP A 16 -2.71 12.46 -0.85
N THR A 17 -3.47 12.49 0.22
CA THR A 17 -4.41 13.55 0.52
C THR A 17 -4.02 14.16 1.87
N PRO A 18 -3.33 15.33 1.86
CA PRO A 18 -2.91 15.93 3.13
C PRO A 18 -4.09 16.48 3.91
N LYS A 19 -4.03 16.32 5.22
CA LYS A 19 -4.96 16.91 6.17
C LYS A 19 -4.39 18.24 6.65
N LYS A 20 -5.20 18.97 7.47
CA LYS A 20 -4.79 20.25 7.99
C LYS A 20 -3.45 20.17 8.71
N GLY A 21 -2.49 20.98 8.29
CA GLY A 21 -1.17 21.03 8.91
C GLY A 21 -0.19 19.96 8.43
N GLU A 22 -0.60 19.11 7.52
CA GLU A 22 0.28 18.09 6.95
C GLU A 22 0.99 18.62 5.70
N PRO A 23 2.16 18.05 5.34
CA PRO A 23 2.85 18.45 4.11
C PRO A 23 2.00 18.17 2.87
N ARG A 24 2.14 18.99 1.85
CA ARG A 24 1.47 18.76 0.58
C ARG A 24 1.98 17.50 -0.13
N VAL A 25 3.27 17.21 0.04
CA VAL A 25 3.91 15.99 -0.49
C VAL A 25 4.22 15.09 0.68
N LEU A 26 3.88 13.80 0.56
CA LEU A 26 4.15 12.84 1.62
C LEU A 26 5.66 12.72 1.85
N PRO A 27 6.14 12.89 3.10
CA PRO A 27 7.55 12.67 3.42
C PRO A 27 7.96 11.22 3.19
N ILE A 28 9.26 11.01 2.95
CA ILE A 28 9.80 9.66 2.84
C ILE A 28 9.98 9.08 4.24
N TYR A 29 9.28 8.00 4.54
CA TYR A 29 9.35 7.30 5.82
C TYR A 29 10.47 6.27 5.77
N GLN A 30 11.67 6.67 6.19
CA GLN A 30 12.85 5.80 6.24
C GLN A 30 12.95 5.12 7.61
N SER A 31 11.93 4.35 7.96
CA SER A 31 11.88 3.66 9.23
C SER A 31 11.49 2.21 9.03
N THR A 32 12.15 1.32 9.76
CA THR A 32 11.82 -0.11 9.73
C THR A 32 10.63 -0.41 10.63
N THR A 33 10.56 0.25 11.79
CA THR A 33 9.55 -0.02 12.80
C THR A 33 8.81 1.25 13.17
N PHE A 34 7.64 1.10 13.75
CA PHE A 34 6.81 2.20 14.20
C PHE A 34 6.48 2.02 15.67
N LYS A 35 6.41 3.13 16.41
CA LYS A 35 6.24 3.13 17.85
C LYS A 35 4.76 3.12 18.23
N TYR A 36 4.42 2.34 19.25
CA TYR A 36 3.11 2.34 19.89
C TYR A 36 3.29 2.48 21.39
N ASP A 37 2.27 2.97 22.07
CA ASP A 37 2.37 3.30 23.49
C ASP A 37 2.27 2.08 24.41
N THR A 38 1.56 1.02 23.98
CA THR A 38 1.36 -0.17 24.80
C THR A 38 1.54 -1.43 23.97
N SER A 39 1.88 -2.53 24.69
CA SER A 39 1.96 -3.86 24.08
C SER A 39 0.61 -4.33 23.53
N GLU A 40 -0.48 -3.89 24.16
CA GLU A 40 -1.82 -4.25 23.72
C GLU A 40 -2.15 -3.67 22.35
N GLN A 41 -1.72 -2.43 22.08
CA GLN A 41 -1.88 -1.82 20.77
C GLN A 41 -1.13 -2.60 19.70
N MET A 42 0.11 -3.01 20.02
CA MET A 42 0.92 -3.83 19.10
C MET A 42 0.25 -5.18 18.85
N ALA A 43 -0.28 -5.81 19.88
CA ALA A 43 -0.94 -7.10 19.76
C ALA A 43 -2.16 -7.02 18.85
N ARG A 44 -2.96 -5.96 18.97
CA ARG A 44 -4.13 -5.76 18.11
C ARG A 44 -3.75 -5.59 16.65
N LEU A 45 -2.65 -4.87 16.38
CA LEU A 45 -2.14 -4.75 15.01
C LEU A 45 -1.70 -6.10 14.47
N PHE A 46 -1.01 -6.89 15.28
CA PHE A 46 -0.51 -8.20 14.90
C PHE A 46 -1.66 -9.17 14.61
N ASP A 47 -2.75 -9.06 15.37
CA ASP A 47 -3.94 -9.89 15.20
C ASP A 47 -4.92 -9.33 14.14
N LEU A 48 -4.55 -8.24 13.48
CA LEU A 48 -5.36 -7.56 12.46
C LEU A 48 -6.68 -6.99 12.99
N GLU A 49 -6.74 -6.73 14.29
CA GLU A 49 -7.91 -6.11 14.92
C GLU A 49 -7.91 -4.59 14.77
N ASP A 50 -6.73 -4.00 14.62
CA ASP A 50 -6.54 -2.57 14.36
C ASP A 50 -5.77 -2.37 13.08
N SER A 51 -5.90 -1.19 12.47
CA SER A 51 -5.09 -0.79 11.33
C SER A 51 -4.00 0.17 11.78
N GLY A 52 -2.84 0.06 11.16
CA GLY A 52 -1.70 0.92 11.45
C GLY A 52 -0.41 0.30 10.93
N TYR A 53 0.65 1.11 10.95
CA TYR A 53 1.97 0.67 10.48
C TYR A 53 2.78 0.22 11.67
N PHE A 54 3.44 -0.94 11.60
CA PHE A 54 4.37 -1.35 12.64
C PHE A 54 5.69 -1.88 12.10
N TYR A 55 5.75 -2.34 10.87
CA TYR A 55 6.99 -2.83 10.26
C TYR A 55 6.98 -2.58 8.75
N THR A 56 8.05 -1.98 8.23
CA THR A 56 8.11 -1.52 6.84
C THR A 56 7.98 -2.66 5.83
N ARG A 57 8.49 -3.85 6.12
CA ARG A 57 8.35 -4.98 5.21
C ARG A 57 6.89 -5.30 4.92
N LEU A 58 6.01 -5.09 5.89
CA LEU A 58 4.58 -5.32 5.73
C LEU A 58 3.88 -4.12 5.13
N GLN A 59 4.12 -2.93 5.68
CA GLN A 59 3.49 -1.70 5.24
C GLN A 59 4.35 -0.49 5.58
N ASN A 60 4.28 0.53 4.73
CA ASN A 60 4.95 1.81 4.97
C ASN A 60 4.15 2.90 4.25
N PRO A 61 3.92 4.07 4.90
CA PRO A 61 3.13 5.13 4.26
C PRO A 61 3.64 5.58 2.90
N THR A 62 4.97 5.65 2.72
CA THR A 62 5.56 6.04 1.43
C THR A 62 5.25 5.00 0.36
N ASN A 63 5.46 3.72 0.66
CA ASN A 63 5.18 2.64 -0.28
C ASN A 63 3.69 2.58 -0.64
N ASP A 64 2.83 2.74 0.35
CA ASP A 64 1.38 2.72 0.14
C ASP A 64 0.92 3.88 -0.74
N ALA A 65 1.50 5.08 -0.55
CA ALA A 65 1.15 6.24 -1.36
C ALA A 65 1.57 6.05 -2.83
N VAL A 66 2.77 5.51 -3.06
CA VAL A 66 3.24 5.22 -4.43
C VAL A 66 2.39 4.15 -5.08
N ALA A 67 2.08 3.08 -4.36
CA ALA A 67 1.23 2.00 -4.87
C ALA A 67 -0.16 2.52 -5.23
N ALA A 68 -0.76 3.36 -4.38
CA ALA A 68 -2.06 3.95 -4.64
C ALA A 68 -2.03 4.86 -5.87
N LYS A 69 -0.96 5.63 -6.06
CA LYS A 69 -0.79 6.48 -7.23
C LYS A 69 -0.73 5.66 -8.52
N ILE A 70 0.06 4.59 -8.52
CA ILE A 70 0.19 3.72 -9.68
C ILE A 70 -1.14 3.04 -9.99
N ALA A 71 -1.85 2.55 -8.97
CA ALA A 71 -3.16 1.96 -9.16
C ALA A 71 -4.14 2.95 -9.80
N ALA A 72 -4.13 4.22 -9.35
CA ALA A 72 -4.98 5.26 -9.93
C ALA A 72 -4.62 5.54 -11.40
N LEU A 73 -3.31 5.59 -11.71
CA LEU A 73 -2.85 5.86 -13.09
C LEU A 73 -3.22 4.72 -14.04
N GLU A 74 -3.19 3.49 -13.57
CA GLU A 74 -3.49 2.30 -14.39
C GLU A 74 -4.98 1.93 -14.38
N GLY A 75 -5.79 2.61 -13.56
CA GLY A 75 -7.20 2.28 -13.43
C GLY A 75 -7.46 0.97 -12.69
N GLY A 76 -6.50 0.53 -11.88
CA GLY A 76 -6.61 -0.71 -11.11
C GLY A 76 -7.22 -0.50 -9.73
N VAL A 77 -7.53 -1.60 -9.06
CA VAL A 77 -8.10 -1.58 -7.72
C VAL A 77 -7.03 -1.53 -6.62
N GLY A 78 -5.79 -1.85 -6.97
CA GLY A 78 -4.68 -1.82 -6.03
C GLY A 78 -3.37 -2.10 -6.73
N ALA A 79 -2.28 -1.90 -6.01
CA ALA A 79 -0.93 -2.16 -6.50
C ALA A 79 -0.03 -2.59 -5.34
N MET A 80 1.05 -3.27 -5.67
CA MET A 80 2.07 -3.66 -4.70
C MET A 80 3.44 -3.36 -5.29
N LEU A 81 4.29 -2.74 -4.49
CA LEU A 81 5.66 -2.44 -4.90
C LEU A 81 6.57 -3.61 -4.58
N THR A 82 7.53 -3.86 -5.45
CA THR A 82 8.56 -4.88 -5.25
C THR A 82 9.93 -4.28 -5.54
N SER A 83 10.99 -4.99 -5.12
CA SER A 83 12.36 -4.51 -5.27
C SER A 83 12.92 -4.72 -6.68
N SER A 84 12.24 -5.47 -7.55
CA SER A 84 12.71 -5.74 -8.91
C SER A 84 11.55 -6.14 -9.82
N GLY A 85 11.76 -6.02 -11.12
CA GLY A 85 10.79 -6.51 -12.12
C GLY A 85 10.63 -8.02 -12.07
N GLN A 86 11.70 -8.75 -11.77
CA GLN A 86 11.64 -10.20 -11.60
C GLN A 86 10.73 -10.59 -10.43
N ALA A 87 10.84 -9.88 -9.30
CA ALA A 87 9.98 -10.11 -8.15
C ALA A 87 8.52 -9.80 -8.50
N ALA A 88 8.27 -8.71 -9.26
CA ALA A 88 6.92 -8.35 -9.68
C ALA A 88 6.30 -9.46 -10.53
N ASN A 89 7.04 -9.96 -11.52
CA ASN A 89 6.56 -11.06 -12.36
C ASN A 89 6.32 -12.34 -11.56
N PHE A 90 7.24 -12.67 -10.66
CA PHE A 90 7.12 -13.85 -9.82
C PHE A 90 5.87 -13.79 -8.95
N TYR A 91 5.65 -12.69 -8.24
CA TYR A 91 4.51 -12.57 -7.35
C TYR A 91 3.18 -12.54 -8.11
N ALA A 92 3.14 -11.92 -9.28
CA ALA A 92 1.93 -11.89 -10.09
C ALA A 92 1.52 -13.31 -10.53
N VAL A 93 2.46 -14.08 -11.04
CA VAL A 93 2.20 -15.45 -11.49
C VAL A 93 1.90 -16.36 -10.29
N PHE A 94 2.64 -16.22 -9.19
CA PHE A 94 2.45 -17.04 -8.00
C PHE A 94 1.09 -16.79 -7.35
N ALA A 95 0.65 -15.53 -7.27
CA ALA A 95 -0.66 -15.20 -6.72
C ALA A 95 -1.79 -15.81 -7.56
N GLU A 96 -1.69 -15.72 -8.88
CA GLU A 96 -2.67 -16.30 -9.79
C GLU A 96 -2.71 -17.83 -9.66
N PHE A 97 -1.53 -18.45 -9.59
CA PHE A 97 -1.44 -19.91 -9.43
C PHE A 97 -2.08 -20.36 -8.11
N ASN A 98 -1.81 -19.68 -7.01
CA ASN A 98 -2.40 -20.01 -5.71
C ASN A 98 -3.93 -19.86 -5.74
N LEU A 99 -4.44 -18.82 -6.39
CA LEU A 99 -5.87 -18.60 -6.49
C LEU A 99 -6.55 -19.73 -7.24
N GLN A 100 -5.96 -20.17 -8.36
CA GLN A 100 -6.48 -21.30 -9.13
C GLN A 100 -6.44 -22.59 -8.34
N MET A 101 -5.37 -22.85 -7.59
CA MET A 101 -5.26 -24.02 -6.74
C MET A 101 -6.35 -24.05 -5.67
N GLN A 102 -6.65 -22.92 -5.07
CA GLN A 102 -7.73 -22.82 -4.09
C GLN A 102 -9.10 -23.09 -4.71
N GLN A 103 -9.35 -22.61 -5.91
CA GLN A 103 -10.61 -22.84 -6.60
C GLN A 103 -10.79 -24.30 -7.01
N ASN A 104 -9.71 -25.00 -7.32
CA ASN A 104 -9.75 -26.39 -7.76
C ASN A 104 -9.77 -27.41 -6.61
N SER A 105 -9.57 -26.96 -5.36
CA SER A 105 -9.51 -27.85 -4.20
C SER A 105 -10.87 -28.06 -3.52
N ASP A 106 -11.92 -27.42 -3.98
CA ASP A 106 -13.28 -27.56 -3.46
C ASP A 106 -14.11 -28.62 -4.19
#